data_6465ff20a3ccb95a990e532957b31395
#
_entry.id   6465ff20a3ccb95a990e532957b31395
#
_cell.length_a   1.000
_cell.length_b   1.000
_cell.length_c   1.000
_cell.angle_alpha   90.00
_cell.angle_beta   90.00
_cell.angle_gamma   90.00
#
_symmetry.space_group_name_H-M   'P 1'
#
loop_
_entity.id
_entity.type
_entity.pdbx_description
1 polymer ?
#
loop_
_entity_poly.entity_id
_entity_poly.type
_entity_poly.pdbx_seq_one_letter_code
_entity_poly.pdbx_strand_id
1 'polypeptide(L)'
;MENIEKMINCGDPAFGGAMYGCPHCGKLKFVPFRCHSRFCPTCGNKYSMERTTSMSFKLINVQHRHCVFTIDENLRDFFLHDRSLLHSLFHSVASVISRMFFKIKKSKNFTPGYIMLLHTFGRDLKWNPHIHCLISEGGYSDDGFWRHITHFNYTYLRNAFRTALLNEMERRLGPSFKKLKALCYSEHKQSFYVYAKPNKCDPKTVVKDIGRYLGRPVIATSRMDKYDGEFITFHYNRHEVEKYVEETLPAIVFIKRFIRHIPEKHFKMIRSGGIYARHREIDNHLHRAIAKEKHHIFRSFNQWRTAILSSFGYDPLQCPDCRHKMEFLELYYNHQRVSLEELYEKVMSKSRGKRSSAGILMISSLRKEIPIYET
;
A
#
# COMPACT_ATOMS: atom_id res chain seq x y z
N MET A 1 -16.77 11.26 -1.91
CA MET A 1 -16.74 12.72 -2.09
C MET A 1 -15.46 13.30 -1.48
N GLU A 2 -15.21 13.24 -0.17
CA GLU A 2 -14.05 13.85 0.52
C GLU A 2 -12.68 13.59 -0.14
N ASN A 3 -12.42 12.38 -0.62
CA ASN A 3 -11.15 12.06 -1.28
C ASN A 3 -10.98 12.71 -2.65
N ILE A 4 -12.06 12.91 -3.37
CA ILE A 4 -12.04 13.54 -4.70
C ILE A 4 -11.79 15.03 -4.55
N GLU A 5 -12.50 15.69 -3.64
CA GLU A 5 -12.29 17.12 -3.32
C GLU A 5 -10.84 17.40 -2.90
N LYS A 6 -10.30 16.57 -2.00
CA LYS A 6 -8.89 16.67 -1.60
C LYS A 6 -7.91 16.46 -2.77
N MET A 7 -8.27 15.62 -3.75
CA MET A 7 -7.41 15.39 -4.92
C MET A 7 -7.45 16.55 -5.90
N ILE A 8 -8.63 17.11 -6.15
CA ILE A 8 -8.82 18.29 -7.03
C ILE A 8 -7.99 19.45 -6.50
N ASN A 9 -8.05 19.70 -5.19
CA ASN A 9 -7.38 20.82 -4.53
C ASN A 9 -5.94 20.49 -4.07
N CYS A 10 -5.36 19.40 -4.56
CA CYS A 10 -4.06 18.92 -4.11
C CYS A 10 -2.92 19.80 -4.58
N GLY A 11 -2.33 20.55 -3.64
CA GLY A 11 -1.21 21.44 -3.91
C GLY A 11 -1.62 22.82 -4.38
N ASP A 12 -2.89 23.15 -4.32
CA ASP A 12 -3.38 24.50 -4.54
C ASP A 12 -3.02 25.36 -3.32
N PRO A 13 -2.26 26.46 -3.51
CA PRO A 13 -1.89 27.38 -2.43
C PRO A 13 -3.09 28.00 -1.71
N ALA A 14 -4.24 28.12 -2.38
CA ALA A 14 -5.47 28.66 -1.80
C ALA A 14 -5.96 27.87 -0.57
N PHE A 15 -5.69 26.55 -0.53
CA PHE A 15 -6.06 25.69 0.61
C PHE A 15 -5.05 25.72 1.75
N GLY A 16 -3.94 26.42 1.57
CA GLY A 16 -2.92 26.63 2.57
C GLY A 16 -1.62 25.86 2.33
N GLY A 17 -0.68 26.10 3.23
CA GLY A 17 0.66 25.52 3.17
C GLY A 17 1.55 26.10 4.24
N ALA A 18 2.82 25.76 4.18
CA ALA A 18 3.86 26.21 5.08
C ALA A 18 4.84 27.12 4.36
N MET A 19 5.18 28.25 4.97
CA MET A 19 6.21 29.17 4.51
C MET A 19 7.54 28.86 5.21
N TYR A 20 8.58 28.75 4.42
CA TYR A 20 9.96 28.58 4.89
C TYR A 20 10.82 29.74 4.39
N GLY A 21 11.77 30.18 5.22
CA GLY A 21 12.75 31.21 4.89
C GLY A 21 14.18 30.69 5.01
N CYS A 22 15.07 31.17 4.16
CA CYS A 22 16.48 30.91 4.28
C CYS A 22 17.16 32.04 5.09
N PRO A 23 17.72 31.76 6.27
CA PRO A 23 18.36 32.80 7.08
C PRO A 23 19.65 33.35 6.44
N HIS A 24 20.22 32.63 5.48
CA HIS A 24 21.46 33.07 4.82
C HIS A 24 21.23 34.01 3.64
N CYS A 25 20.26 33.72 2.75
CA CYS A 25 20.05 34.54 1.54
C CYS A 25 18.66 35.19 1.43
N GLY A 26 17.81 35.03 2.46
CA GLY A 26 16.46 35.62 2.47
C GLY A 26 15.42 34.92 1.56
N LYS A 27 15.81 33.87 0.83
CA LYS A 27 14.90 33.15 -0.07
C LYS A 27 13.69 32.59 0.68
N LEU A 28 12.49 32.92 0.19
CA LEU A 28 11.23 32.33 0.68
C LEU A 28 10.81 31.15 -0.18
N LYS A 29 10.20 30.15 0.47
CA LYS A 29 9.64 28.95 -0.18
C LYS A 29 8.31 28.59 0.45
N PHE A 30 7.25 28.65 -0.35
CA PHE A 30 5.93 28.17 0.05
C PHE A 30 5.74 26.71 -0.35
N VAL A 31 5.34 25.87 0.60
CA VAL A 31 5.06 24.45 0.40
C VAL A 31 3.57 24.21 0.61
N PRO A 32 2.77 24.07 -0.46
CA PRO A 32 1.32 23.89 -0.34
C PRO A 32 0.97 22.52 0.24
N PHE A 33 -0.18 22.44 0.92
CA PHE A 33 -0.70 21.20 1.45
C PHE A 33 -1.00 20.19 0.34
N ARG A 34 -0.87 18.91 0.67
CA ARG A 34 -1.07 17.79 -0.24
C ARG A 34 -2.16 16.86 0.26
N CYS A 35 -2.90 16.23 -0.66
CA CYS A 35 -4.01 15.34 -0.31
C CYS A 35 -3.60 13.99 0.30
N HIS A 36 -2.33 13.60 0.19
CA HIS A 36 -1.77 12.31 0.62
C HIS A 36 -2.51 11.07 0.05
N SER A 37 -3.36 11.25 -0.96
CA SER A 37 -4.07 10.16 -1.61
C SER A 37 -3.14 9.41 -2.56
N ARG A 38 -3.13 8.07 -2.46
CA ARG A 38 -2.41 7.23 -3.43
C ARG A 38 -2.99 7.28 -4.85
N PHE A 39 -4.20 7.79 -5.00
CA PHE A 39 -4.89 7.95 -6.29
C PHE A 39 -4.58 9.27 -6.96
N CYS A 40 -4.08 10.24 -6.23
CA CYS A 40 -3.54 11.47 -6.79
C CYS A 40 -2.22 11.18 -7.51
N PRO A 41 -2.02 11.60 -8.77
CA PRO A 41 -0.79 11.33 -9.51
C PRO A 41 0.47 11.79 -8.77
N THR A 42 0.44 12.99 -8.19
CA THR A 42 1.57 13.55 -7.43
C THR A 42 1.80 12.83 -6.10
N CYS A 43 0.75 12.72 -5.27
CA CYS A 43 0.87 12.13 -3.93
C CYS A 43 1.03 10.61 -4.00
N GLY A 44 0.43 9.95 -5.00
CA GLY A 44 0.56 8.52 -5.21
C GLY A 44 1.99 8.11 -5.54
N ASN A 45 2.71 8.89 -6.35
CA ASN A 45 4.11 8.63 -6.63
C ASN A 45 4.97 8.74 -5.36
N LYS A 46 4.80 9.82 -4.60
CA LYS A 46 5.46 10.00 -3.29
C LYS A 46 5.16 8.84 -2.35
N TYR A 47 3.88 8.49 -2.18
CA TYR A 47 3.45 7.37 -1.35
C TYR A 47 4.13 6.06 -1.77
N SER A 48 4.19 5.80 -3.08
CA SER A 48 4.84 4.63 -3.64
C SER A 48 6.30 4.53 -3.25
N MET A 49 7.05 5.59 -3.49
CA MET A 49 8.49 5.62 -3.22
C MET A 49 8.78 5.45 -1.73
N GLU A 50 8.09 6.20 -0.86
CA GLU A 50 8.25 6.09 0.59
C GLU A 50 7.91 4.68 1.10
N ARG A 51 6.84 4.07 0.59
CA ARG A 51 6.44 2.70 0.98
C ARG A 51 7.42 1.65 0.49
N THR A 52 7.91 1.79 -0.74
CA THR A 52 8.91 0.89 -1.30
C THR A 52 10.20 0.95 -0.49
N THR A 53 10.66 2.15 -0.19
CA THR A 53 11.87 2.37 0.62
C THR A 53 11.68 1.80 2.04
N SER A 54 10.55 2.09 2.70
CA SER A 54 10.23 1.53 4.03
C SER A 54 10.18 0.00 4.02
N MET A 55 9.65 -0.61 2.95
CA MET A 55 9.64 -2.07 2.82
C MET A 55 11.01 -2.67 2.62
N SER A 56 11.89 -2.01 1.86
CA SER A 56 13.26 -2.51 1.63
C SER A 56 14.03 -2.73 2.93
N PHE A 57 13.73 -1.92 3.95
CA PHE A 57 14.34 -2.07 5.27
C PHE A 57 13.70 -3.16 6.13
N LYS A 58 12.45 -3.54 5.86
CA LYS A 58 11.71 -4.54 6.63
C LYS A 58 11.91 -5.96 6.13
N LEU A 59 12.23 -6.12 4.86
CA LEU A 59 12.42 -7.43 4.29
C LEU A 59 13.71 -8.06 4.80
N ILE A 60 13.59 -9.27 5.33
CA ILE A 60 14.75 -10.10 5.68
C ILE A 60 15.50 -10.51 4.41
N ASN A 61 16.78 -10.79 4.54
CA ASN A 61 17.64 -11.17 3.39
C ASN A 61 17.47 -12.66 3.04
N VAL A 62 16.27 -13.02 2.56
CA VAL A 62 15.94 -14.37 2.09
C VAL A 62 15.25 -14.28 0.74
N GLN A 63 15.17 -15.39 0.05
CA GLN A 63 14.42 -15.46 -1.19
C GLN A 63 12.93 -15.29 -0.94
N HIS A 64 12.27 -14.54 -1.80
CA HIS A 64 10.84 -14.32 -1.78
C HIS A 64 10.24 -14.69 -3.14
N ARG A 65 8.98 -15.08 -3.09
CA ARG A 65 8.20 -15.40 -4.28
C ARG A 65 7.01 -14.47 -4.41
N HIS A 66 6.86 -13.90 -5.59
CA HIS A 66 5.70 -13.09 -5.92
C HIS A 66 4.60 -13.98 -6.49
N CYS A 67 3.48 -14.02 -5.80
CA CYS A 67 2.26 -14.73 -6.22
C CYS A 67 1.14 -13.72 -6.47
N VAL A 68 0.31 -13.99 -7.48
CA VAL A 68 -0.89 -13.21 -7.76
C VAL A 68 -2.09 -14.13 -7.65
N PHE A 69 -3.00 -13.83 -6.74
CA PHE A 69 -4.24 -14.57 -6.51
C PHE A 69 -5.39 -13.82 -7.18
N THR A 70 -5.90 -14.37 -8.26
CA THR A 70 -7.03 -13.82 -9.01
C THR A 70 -8.31 -14.61 -8.74
N ILE A 71 -9.45 -13.96 -8.97
CA ILE A 71 -10.76 -14.57 -8.80
C ILE A 71 -11.47 -14.73 -10.14
N ASP A 72 -12.46 -15.59 -10.16
CA ASP A 72 -13.37 -15.77 -11.28
C ASP A 72 -14.11 -14.48 -11.63
N GLU A 73 -14.38 -14.28 -12.93
CA GLU A 73 -15.08 -13.09 -13.43
C GLU A 73 -16.48 -12.99 -12.85
N ASN A 74 -17.21 -14.07 -12.74
CA ASN A 74 -18.56 -14.14 -12.18
C ASN A 74 -18.64 -13.75 -10.70
N LEU A 75 -17.50 -13.75 -10.00
CA LEU A 75 -17.43 -13.34 -8.59
C LEU A 75 -17.15 -11.85 -8.41
N ARG A 76 -16.65 -11.15 -9.42
CA ARG A 76 -16.13 -9.78 -9.28
C ARG A 76 -17.17 -8.78 -8.80
N ASP A 77 -18.39 -8.88 -9.28
CA ASP A 77 -19.47 -7.95 -8.95
C ASP A 77 -19.91 -8.05 -7.48
N PHE A 78 -19.83 -9.22 -6.85
CA PHE A 78 -20.09 -9.34 -5.42
C PHE A 78 -19.15 -8.45 -4.59
N PHE A 79 -17.88 -8.37 -4.96
CA PHE A 79 -16.90 -7.53 -4.28
C PHE A 79 -17.06 -6.04 -4.60
N LEU A 80 -17.77 -5.70 -5.68
CA LEU A 80 -18.10 -4.33 -6.01
C LEU A 80 -19.30 -3.84 -5.19
N HIS A 81 -20.32 -4.69 -5.05
CA HIS A 81 -21.56 -4.36 -4.32
C HIS A 81 -21.36 -4.42 -2.79
N ASP A 82 -20.65 -5.46 -2.31
CA ASP A 82 -20.24 -5.57 -0.90
C ASP A 82 -18.72 -5.56 -0.76
N ARG A 83 -18.16 -4.38 -0.54
CA ARG A 83 -16.70 -4.21 -0.37
C ARG A 83 -16.15 -4.88 0.88
N SER A 84 -17.00 -5.23 1.84
CA SER A 84 -16.56 -5.99 3.01
C SER A 84 -16.03 -7.38 2.63
N LEU A 85 -16.47 -7.95 1.50
CA LEU A 85 -15.94 -9.20 0.95
C LEU A 85 -14.46 -9.15 0.58
N LEU A 86 -13.90 -7.96 0.35
CA LEU A 86 -12.45 -7.80 0.14
C LEU A 86 -11.63 -8.26 1.35
N HIS A 87 -12.22 -8.23 2.57
CA HIS A 87 -11.60 -8.83 3.75
C HIS A 87 -11.52 -10.36 3.64
N SER A 88 -12.57 -10.99 3.10
CA SER A 88 -12.60 -12.44 2.87
C SER A 88 -11.54 -12.89 1.87
N LEU A 89 -11.26 -12.07 0.85
CA LEU A 89 -10.18 -12.33 -0.10
C LEU A 89 -8.81 -12.37 0.60
N PHE A 90 -8.50 -11.38 1.42
CA PHE A 90 -7.28 -11.37 2.23
C PHE A 90 -7.19 -12.55 3.19
N HIS A 91 -8.29 -12.87 3.87
CA HIS A 91 -8.35 -13.97 4.83
C HIS A 91 -8.09 -15.32 4.14
N SER A 92 -8.70 -15.53 2.98
CA SER A 92 -8.53 -16.77 2.21
C SER A 92 -7.07 -16.95 1.77
N VAL A 93 -6.43 -15.89 1.27
CA VAL A 93 -5.00 -15.96 0.87
C VAL A 93 -4.11 -16.25 2.07
N ALA A 94 -4.29 -15.54 3.19
CA ALA A 94 -3.49 -15.75 4.40
C ALA A 94 -3.65 -17.17 4.97
N SER A 95 -4.88 -17.67 5.03
CA SER A 95 -5.20 -19.03 5.49
C SER A 95 -4.52 -20.10 4.64
N VAL A 96 -4.55 -19.94 3.33
CA VAL A 96 -3.97 -20.93 2.39
C VAL A 96 -2.45 -20.95 2.47
N ILE A 97 -1.81 -19.79 2.60
CA ILE A 97 -0.37 -19.69 2.81
C ILE A 97 0.01 -20.41 4.11
N SER A 98 -0.65 -20.08 5.22
CA SER A 98 -0.37 -20.68 6.52
C SER A 98 -0.54 -22.21 6.49
N ARG A 99 -1.61 -22.71 5.85
CA ARG A 99 -1.84 -24.17 5.69
C ARG A 99 -0.81 -24.85 4.81
N MET A 100 -0.33 -24.19 3.75
CA MET A 100 0.72 -24.73 2.90
C MET A 100 2.00 -24.96 3.69
N PHE A 101 2.43 -23.96 4.47
CA PHE A 101 3.64 -24.07 5.28
C PHE A 101 3.49 -25.07 6.41
N PHE A 102 2.34 -25.14 7.06
CA PHE A 102 2.03 -26.18 8.06
C PHE A 102 2.14 -27.61 7.48
N LYS A 103 1.65 -27.84 6.24
CA LYS A 103 1.75 -29.15 5.59
C LYS A 103 3.17 -29.55 5.22
N ILE A 104 4.03 -28.57 4.91
CA ILE A 104 5.43 -28.83 4.54
C ILE A 104 6.22 -29.36 5.75
N LYS A 105 5.90 -28.90 6.97
CA LYS A 105 6.60 -29.31 8.20
C LYS A 105 5.62 -29.59 9.34
N LYS A 106 5.09 -30.81 9.34
CA LYS A 106 4.10 -31.26 10.34
C LYS A 106 4.60 -31.29 11.80
N SER A 107 5.90 -31.31 12.02
CA SER A 107 6.50 -31.51 13.36
C SER A 107 6.93 -30.24 14.07
N LYS A 108 6.90 -29.07 13.43
CA LYS A 108 7.33 -27.80 14.03
C LYS A 108 6.49 -26.66 13.47
N ASN A 109 6.04 -25.77 14.33
CA ASN A 109 5.42 -24.52 13.92
C ASN A 109 6.40 -23.76 13.03
N PHE A 110 5.94 -23.42 11.86
CA PHE A 110 6.78 -22.81 10.84
C PHE A 110 6.09 -21.55 10.34
N THR A 111 6.65 -20.39 10.68
CA THR A 111 6.04 -19.10 10.39
C THR A 111 6.73 -18.43 9.20
N PRO A 112 6.11 -18.45 8.00
CA PRO A 112 6.60 -17.71 6.85
C PRO A 112 6.37 -16.21 7.02
N GLY A 113 7.07 -15.41 6.21
CA GLY A 113 6.74 -14.00 6.04
C GLY A 113 5.96 -13.76 4.76
N TYR A 114 4.88 -12.99 4.82
CA TYR A 114 4.18 -12.60 3.61
C TYR A 114 3.59 -11.18 3.70
N ILE A 115 3.55 -10.52 2.54
CA ILE A 115 2.98 -9.19 2.39
C ILE A 115 1.97 -9.24 1.26
N MET A 116 0.73 -8.90 1.56
CA MET A 116 -0.40 -8.93 0.62
C MET A 116 -0.77 -7.51 0.23
N LEU A 117 -1.00 -7.28 -1.05
CA LEU A 117 -1.43 -6.03 -1.63
C LEU A 117 -2.67 -6.27 -2.50
N LEU A 118 -3.77 -5.62 -2.16
CA LEU A 118 -4.98 -5.65 -2.97
C LEU A 118 -4.86 -4.68 -4.14
N HIS A 119 -5.08 -5.19 -5.34
CA HIS A 119 -5.43 -4.42 -6.52
C HIS A 119 -6.88 -4.71 -6.88
N THR A 120 -7.59 -3.70 -7.36
CA THR A 120 -9.01 -3.81 -7.75
C THR A 120 -9.23 -3.58 -9.23
N PHE A 121 -8.16 -3.34 -10.00
CA PHE A 121 -8.23 -2.94 -11.41
C PHE A 121 -7.39 -3.83 -12.32
N GLY A 122 -7.90 -4.08 -13.52
CA GLY A 122 -7.13 -4.59 -14.64
C GLY A 122 -6.33 -3.49 -15.36
N ARG A 123 -5.62 -3.84 -16.42
CA ARG A 123 -4.92 -2.87 -17.27
C ARG A 123 -5.90 -1.94 -18.02
N ASP A 124 -7.10 -2.43 -18.26
CA ASP A 124 -8.24 -1.75 -18.89
C ASP A 124 -9.10 -0.92 -17.91
N LEU A 125 -8.65 -0.77 -16.67
CA LEU A 125 -9.37 -0.09 -15.58
C LEU A 125 -10.71 -0.74 -15.21
N LYS A 126 -11.01 -1.94 -15.68
CA LYS A 126 -12.19 -2.69 -15.22
C LYS A 126 -11.98 -3.23 -13.82
N TRP A 127 -13.10 -3.41 -13.11
CA TRP A 127 -13.09 -3.99 -11.78
C TRP A 127 -12.60 -5.44 -11.81
N ASN A 128 -11.46 -5.69 -11.17
CA ASN A 128 -10.82 -6.99 -11.12
C ASN A 128 -10.03 -7.13 -9.80
N PRO A 129 -10.70 -7.43 -8.68
CA PRO A 129 -10.02 -7.57 -7.40
C PRO A 129 -9.12 -8.80 -7.38
N HIS A 130 -7.85 -8.59 -7.05
CA HIS A 130 -6.85 -9.64 -6.94
C HIS A 130 -5.77 -9.25 -5.92
N ILE A 131 -5.11 -10.23 -5.35
CA ILE A 131 -4.06 -10.01 -4.36
C ILE A 131 -2.70 -10.34 -4.95
N HIS A 132 -1.83 -9.34 -5.00
CA HIS A 132 -0.40 -9.54 -5.11
C HIS A 132 0.15 -9.92 -3.74
N CYS A 133 0.85 -11.03 -3.67
CA CYS A 133 1.42 -11.51 -2.42
C CYS A 133 2.90 -11.83 -2.60
N LEU A 134 3.72 -11.24 -1.74
CA LEU A 134 5.11 -11.61 -1.59
C LEU A 134 5.21 -12.61 -0.45
N ILE A 135 5.80 -13.77 -0.69
CA ILE A 135 5.90 -14.84 0.29
C ILE A 135 7.38 -15.24 0.40
N SER A 136 7.91 -15.32 1.63
CA SER A 136 9.27 -15.82 1.86
C SER A 136 9.37 -17.30 1.50
N GLU A 137 10.47 -17.73 0.85
CA GLU A 137 10.75 -19.15 0.56
C GLU A 137 11.35 -19.85 1.79
N GLY A 138 10.69 -19.69 2.92
CA GLY A 138 11.08 -20.23 4.20
C GLY A 138 10.31 -19.59 5.32
N GLY A 139 10.66 -19.97 6.54
CA GLY A 139 10.07 -19.42 7.77
C GLY A 139 10.92 -19.70 8.98
N TYR A 140 10.60 -19.04 10.07
CA TYR A 140 11.15 -19.35 11.38
C TYR A 140 10.36 -20.50 12.00
N SER A 141 11.08 -21.50 12.52
CA SER A 141 10.54 -22.53 13.40
C SER A 141 10.56 -22.06 14.86
N ASP A 142 9.84 -22.76 15.75
CA ASP A 142 9.75 -22.41 17.18
C ASP A 142 11.10 -22.41 17.89
N ASP A 143 12.08 -23.15 17.34
CA ASP A 143 13.47 -23.15 17.83
C ASP A 143 14.27 -21.89 17.46
N GLY A 144 13.64 -20.91 16.79
CA GLY A 144 14.25 -19.63 16.42
C GLY A 144 15.17 -19.68 15.19
N PHE A 145 15.23 -20.81 14.48
CA PHE A 145 16.06 -20.95 13.29
C PHE A 145 15.25 -20.73 12.00
N TRP A 146 15.89 -20.08 11.03
CA TRP A 146 15.36 -19.96 9.68
C TRP A 146 15.51 -21.29 8.94
N ARG A 147 14.43 -21.72 8.27
CA ARG A 147 14.43 -22.91 7.44
C ARG A 147 13.90 -22.60 6.05
N HIS A 148 14.67 -22.95 5.03
CA HIS A 148 14.26 -22.82 3.65
C HIS A 148 13.27 -23.93 3.26
N ILE A 149 12.37 -23.64 2.33
CA ILE A 149 11.55 -24.64 1.65
C ILE A 149 12.21 -24.97 0.30
N THR A 150 12.21 -26.26 -0.03
CA THR A 150 12.78 -26.76 -1.29
C THR A 150 11.77 -26.76 -2.44
N HIS A 151 10.49 -26.76 -2.09
CA HIS A 151 9.42 -26.85 -3.08
C HIS A 151 8.24 -25.96 -2.70
N PHE A 152 7.75 -25.19 -3.68
CA PHE A 152 6.60 -24.32 -3.54
C PHE A 152 5.40 -24.94 -4.31
N ASN A 153 4.40 -25.46 -3.59
CA ASN A 153 3.31 -26.22 -4.20
C ASN A 153 2.21 -25.31 -4.75
N TYR A 154 2.31 -24.94 -6.02
CA TYR A 154 1.34 -24.08 -6.70
C TYR A 154 -0.02 -24.72 -6.91
N THR A 155 -0.04 -26.03 -7.22
CA THR A 155 -1.30 -26.77 -7.40
C THR A 155 -2.11 -26.75 -6.11
N TYR A 156 -1.43 -26.95 -4.98
CA TYR A 156 -2.06 -26.81 -3.68
C TYR A 156 -2.61 -25.40 -3.46
N LEU A 157 -1.82 -24.36 -3.74
CA LEU A 157 -2.25 -22.97 -3.55
C LEU A 157 -3.48 -22.64 -4.38
N ARG A 158 -3.52 -23.05 -5.65
CA ARG A 158 -4.67 -22.85 -6.55
C ARG A 158 -5.95 -23.48 -5.98
N ASN A 159 -5.89 -24.77 -5.70
CA ASN A 159 -7.04 -25.54 -5.22
C ASN A 159 -7.52 -25.09 -3.86
N ALA A 160 -6.59 -24.87 -2.94
CA ALA A 160 -6.90 -24.41 -1.59
C ALA A 160 -7.48 -23.00 -1.58
N PHE A 161 -6.95 -22.09 -2.43
CA PHE A 161 -7.44 -20.72 -2.52
C PHE A 161 -8.87 -20.67 -3.05
N ARG A 162 -9.18 -21.36 -4.16
CA ARG A 162 -10.54 -21.47 -4.66
C ARG A 162 -11.49 -21.97 -3.59
N THR A 163 -11.14 -23.08 -2.94
CA THR A 163 -11.99 -23.69 -1.91
C THR A 163 -12.18 -22.76 -0.70
N ALA A 164 -11.12 -22.14 -0.20
CA ALA A 164 -11.20 -21.24 0.93
C ALA A 164 -12.06 -20.01 0.63
N LEU A 165 -11.88 -19.40 -0.55
CA LEU A 165 -12.65 -18.23 -0.96
C LEU A 165 -14.13 -18.55 -1.15
N LEU A 166 -14.44 -19.61 -1.91
CA LEU A 166 -15.83 -19.98 -2.20
C LEU A 166 -16.58 -20.41 -0.92
N ASN A 167 -15.94 -21.10 0.01
CA ASN A 167 -16.53 -21.44 1.30
C ASN A 167 -16.80 -20.20 2.15
N GLU A 168 -15.87 -19.25 2.18
CA GLU A 168 -16.04 -18.00 2.93
C GLU A 168 -17.15 -17.13 2.31
N MET A 169 -17.23 -17.08 0.99
CA MET A 169 -18.32 -16.36 0.30
C MET A 169 -19.67 -17.02 0.56
N GLU A 170 -19.77 -18.36 0.51
CA GLU A 170 -21.02 -19.06 0.85
C GLU A 170 -21.44 -18.78 2.29
N ARG A 171 -20.50 -18.81 3.23
CA ARG A 171 -20.76 -18.48 4.64
C ARG A 171 -21.36 -17.10 4.82
N ARG A 172 -20.94 -16.11 4.02
CA ARG A 172 -21.37 -14.72 4.09
C ARG A 172 -22.63 -14.42 3.29
N LEU A 173 -22.75 -15.01 2.10
CA LEU A 173 -23.85 -14.74 1.16
C LEU A 173 -25.03 -15.71 1.33
N GLY A 174 -24.83 -16.81 2.08
CA GLY A 174 -25.85 -17.78 2.37
C GLY A 174 -26.11 -18.80 1.24
N PRO A 175 -27.21 -19.58 1.36
CA PRO A 175 -27.52 -20.70 0.47
C PRO A 175 -27.70 -20.34 -1.01
N SER A 176 -28.10 -19.10 -1.31
CA SER A 176 -28.28 -18.64 -2.69
C SER A 176 -26.99 -18.68 -3.52
N PHE A 177 -25.83 -18.60 -2.86
CA PHE A 177 -24.53 -18.65 -3.48
C PHE A 177 -24.12 -20.08 -3.95
N LYS A 178 -24.78 -21.15 -3.49
CA LYS A 178 -24.42 -22.54 -3.79
C LYS A 178 -24.38 -22.84 -5.30
N LYS A 179 -25.35 -22.32 -6.06
CA LYS A 179 -25.40 -22.54 -7.52
C LYS A 179 -24.17 -21.95 -8.21
N LEU A 180 -23.80 -20.71 -7.88
CA LEU A 180 -22.63 -20.04 -8.44
C LEU A 180 -21.33 -20.72 -7.98
N LYS A 181 -21.26 -21.16 -6.75
CA LYS A 181 -20.13 -21.94 -6.24
C LYS A 181 -19.94 -23.23 -7.06
N ALA A 182 -21.01 -23.97 -7.34
CA ALA A 182 -20.94 -25.18 -8.17
C ALA A 182 -20.48 -24.85 -9.60
N LEU A 183 -20.96 -23.76 -10.18
CA LEU A 183 -20.54 -23.27 -11.49
C LEU A 183 -19.03 -22.97 -11.51
N CYS A 184 -18.50 -22.25 -10.52
CA CYS A 184 -17.07 -21.98 -10.40
C CYS A 184 -16.22 -23.26 -10.33
N TYR A 185 -16.74 -24.35 -9.76
CA TYR A 185 -16.03 -25.63 -9.76
C TYR A 185 -16.08 -26.34 -11.11
N SER A 186 -17.20 -26.25 -11.83
CA SER A 186 -17.36 -26.91 -13.14
C SER A 186 -16.59 -26.21 -14.26
N GLU A 187 -16.61 -24.89 -14.29
CA GLU A 187 -15.92 -24.08 -15.32
C GLU A 187 -14.40 -24.04 -15.11
N HIS A 188 -13.94 -24.00 -13.85
CA HIS A 188 -12.52 -23.95 -13.51
C HIS A 188 -12.00 -25.28 -12.99
N LYS A 189 -11.97 -26.30 -13.82
CA LYS A 189 -11.43 -27.63 -13.47
C LYS A 189 -10.02 -27.56 -12.92
N GLN A 190 -9.19 -26.63 -13.43
CA GLN A 190 -7.82 -26.38 -12.98
C GLN A 190 -7.71 -25.36 -11.82
N SER A 191 -8.86 -24.96 -11.24
CA SER A 191 -8.93 -23.98 -10.14
C SER A 191 -8.73 -22.52 -10.54
N PHE A 192 -8.83 -21.61 -9.57
CA PHE A 192 -8.54 -20.19 -9.80
C PHE A 192 -7.07 -19.98 -10.11
N TYR A 193 -6.81 -18.94 -10.91
CA TYR A 193 -5.45 -18.66 -11.33
C TYR A 193 -4.63 -18.13 -10.17
N VAL A 194 -3.55 -18.84 -9.83
CA VAL A 194 -2.50 -18.34 -8.97
C VAL A 194 -1.24 -18.29 -9.81
N TYR A 195 -0.88 -17.08 -10.23
CA TYR A 195 0.37 -16.86 -10.96
C TYR A 195 1.52 -16.71 -9.97
N ALA A 196 2.60 -17.39 -10.22
CA ALA A 196 3.82 -17.17 -9.50
C ALA A 196 4.99 -17.19 -10.47
N LYS A 197 5.76 -16.11 -10.48
CA LYS A 197 7.01 -16.10 -11.24
C LYS A 197 7.96 -17.16 -10.70
N PRO A 198 8.49 -18.04 -11.54
CA PRO A 198 9.45 -19.06 -11.14
C PRO A 198 10.82 -18.50 -10.74
N ASN A 199 11.05 -17.21 -10.92
CA ASN A 199 12.34 -16.59 -10.69
C ASN A 199 12.58 -16.39 -9.18
N LYS A 200 13.70 -16.91 -8.73
CA LYS A 200 14.30 -16.57 -7.45
C LYS A 200 14.58 -15.06 -7.45
N CYS A 201 13.73 -14.31 -6.79
CA CYS A 201 13.91 -12.86 -6.73
C CYS A 201 14.82 -12.51 -5.54
N ASP A 202 15.99 -11.95 -5.85
CA ASP A 202 16.80 -11.24 -4.87
C ASP A 202 15.95 -10.17 -4.15
N PRO A 203 16.12 -9.95 -2.84
CA PRO A 203 15.37 -8.96 -2.08
C PRO A 203 15.30 -7.57 -2.71
N LYS A 204 16.38 -7.12 -3.37
CA LYS A 204 16.41 -5.83 -4.07
C LYS A 204 15.47 -5.80 -5.28
N THR A 205 15.46 -6.86 -6.07
CA THR A 205 14.56 -7.02 -7.22
C THR A 205 13.12 -7.13 -6.76
N VAL A 206 12.88 -7.85 -5.68
CA VAL A 206 11.57 -7.98 -5.05
C VAL A 206 11.03 -6.63 -4.58
N VAL A 207 11.86 -5.83 -3.91
CA VAL A 207 11.48 -4.47 -3.48
C VAL A 207 11.11 -3.61 -4.67
N LYS A 208 11.89 -3.68 -5.76
CA LYS A 208 11.61 -2.95 -7.00
C LYS A 208 10.31 -3.41 -7.66
N ASP A 209 10.05 -4.70 -7.68
CA ASP A 209 8.81 -5.27 -8.22
C ASP A 209 7.61 -4.91 -7.35
N ILE A 210 7.71 -5.05 -6.03
CA ILE A 210 6.65 -4.62 -5.10
C ILE A 210 6.42 -3.12 -5.20
N GLY A 211 7.47 -2.32 -5.28
CA GLY A 211 7.37 -0.88 -5.44
C GLY A 211 6.52 -0.50 -6.64
N ARG A 212 6.68 -1.22 -7.75
CA ARG A 212 5.84 -1.06 -8.94
C ARG A 212 4.35 -1.33 -8.66
N TYR A 213 4.02 -2.24 -7.74
CA TYR A 213 2.64 -2.59 -7.40
C TYR A 213 2.08 -1.78 -6.23
N LEU A 214 2.92 -1.47 -5.24
CA LEU A 214 2.52 -0.73 -4.03
C LEU A 214 2.04 0.68 -4.32
N GLY A 215 2.67 1.31 -5.29
CA GLY A 215 2.44 2.70 -5.59
C GLY A 215 1.90 2.96 -6.96
N ARG A 216 1.54 1.92 -7.71
CA ARG A 216 0.89 2.17 -8.99
C ARG A 216 -0.39 2.95 -8.76
N PRO A 217 -0.50 4.16 -9.30
CA PRO A 217 -1.80 4.78 -9.50
C PRO A 217 -2.65 3.83 -10.36
N VAL A 218 -3.95 3.93 -10.27
CA VAL A 218 -4.87 3.13 -11.07
C VAL A 218 -4.52 3.21 -12.56
N ILE A 219 -4.10 4.40 -12.99
CA ILE A 219 -3.50 4.65 -14.30
C ILE A 219 -2.32 5.62 -14.15
N ALA A 220 -1.26 5.40 -14.89
CA ALA A 220 -0.17 6.37 -15.01
C ALA A 220 -0.58 7.48 -15.98
N THR A 221 -0.19 8.73 -15.71
CA THR A 221 -0.48 9.87 -16.59
C THR A 221 0.05 9.66 -18.01
N SER A 222 1.19 8.98 -18.15
CA SER A 222 1.78 8.61 -19.45
C SER A 222 0.94 7.64 -20.29
N ARG A 223 -0.13 7.09 -19.73
CA ARG A 223 -1.08 6.22 -20.44
C ARG A 223 -2.35 6.96 -20.85
N MET A 224 -2.48 8.21 -20.48
CA MET A 224 -3.55 9.09 -20.94
C MET A 224 -3.02 9.88 -22.14
N ASP A 225 -3.50 9.53 -23.34
CA ASP A 225 -2.93 10.04 -24.59
C ASP A 225 -3.58 11.36 -25.01
N LYS A 226 -4.89 11.49 -24.82
CA LYS A 226 -5.65 12.68 -25.24
C LYS A 226 -6.84 12.92 -24.32
N TYR A 227 -7.12 14.20 -24.08
CA TYR A 227 -8.38 14.68 -23.50
C TYR A 227 -8.82 15.94 -24.26
N ASP A 228 -10.02 15.94 -24.83
CA ASP A 228 -10.55 17.03 -25.64
C ASP A 228 -11.62 17.89 -24.92
N GLY A 229 -11.86 17.62 -23.64
CA GLY A 229 -12.89 18.24 -22.82
C GLY A 229 -14.12 17.35 -22.61
N GLU A 230 -14.39 16.42 -23.52
CA GLU A 230 -15.53 15.50 -23.46
C GLU A 230 -15.10 14.03 -23.41
N PHE A 231 -14.10 13.65 -24.20
CA PHE A 231 -13.60 12.28 -24.31
C PHE A 231 -12.14 12.19 -23.83
N ILE A 232 -11.82 11.06 -23.23
CA ILE A 232 -10.45 10.69 -22.85
C ILE A 232 -10.03 9.44 -23.60
N THR A 233 -8.85 9.51 -24.22
CA THR A 233 -8.18 8.37 -24.87
C THR A 233 -7.03 7.91 -24.02
N PHE A 234 -6.97 6.61 -23.76
CA PHE A 234 -5.87 5.99 -23.00
C PHE A 234 -5.50 4.64 -23.59
N HIS A 235 -4.25 4.21 -23.35
CA HIS A 235 -3.77 2.95 -23.88
C HIS A 235 -3.36 1.95 -22.78
N TYR A 236 -3.37 0.66 -23.16
CA TYR A 236 -2.84 -0.42 -22.35
C TYR A 236 -2.44 -1.64 -23.21
N ASN A 237 -1.50 -2.45 -22.71
CA ASN A 237 -1.14 -3.71 -23.36
C ASN A 237 -1.98 -4.85 -22.78
N ARG A 238 -2.65 -5.62 -23.63
CA ARG A 238 -3.42 -6.80 -23.22
C ARG A 238 -2.49 -7.95 -22.84
N HIS A 239 -2.80 -8.63 -21.73
CA HIS A 239 -1.85 -9.59 -21.11
C HIS A 239 -1.59 -10.84 -21.93
N GLU A 240 -2.57 -11.28 -22.73
CA GLU A 240 -2.53 -12.59 -23.41
C GLU A 240 -1.81 -12.54 -24.76
N VAL A 241 -1.75 -11.39 -25.39
CA VAL A 241 -1.28 -11.23 -26.77
C VAL A 241 -0.25 -10.10 -26.92
N GLU A 242 0.17 -9.45 -25.82
CA GLU A 242 0.97 -8.19 -25.82
C GLU A 242 0.43 -7.11 -26.80
N LYS A 243 -0.83 -7.23 -27.16
CA LYS A 243 -1.47 -6.32 -28.11
C LYS A 243 -1.69 -4.96 -27.45
N TYR A 244 -1.16 -3.92 -28.09
CA TYR A 244 -1.46 -2.53 -27.76
C TYR A 244 -2.96 -2.27 -28.05
N VAL A 245 -3.65 -1.73 -27.06
CA VAL A 245 -5.06 -1.36 -27.15
C VAL A 245 -5.20 0.08 -26.74
N GLU A 246 -5.86 0.85 -27.60
CA GLU A 246 -6.29 2.22 -27.34
C GLU A 246 -7.79 2.23 -27.13
N GLU A 247 -8.24 2.89 -26.07
CA GLU A 247 -9.66 2.98 -25.71
C GLU A 247 -10.03 4.45 -25.48
N THR A 248 -11.06 4.90 -26.19
CA THR A 248 -11.64 6.25 -26.03
C THR A 248 -12.98 6.16 -25.34
N LEU A 249 -13.18 6.93 -24.29
CA LEU A 249 -14.38 6.94 -23.46
C LEU A 249 -14.83 8.37 -23.18
N PRO A 250 -16.16 8.61 -23.00
CA PRO A 250 -16.63 9.83 -22.36
C PRO A 250 -15.94 10.02 -21.01
N ALA A 251 -15.47 11.23 -20.71
CA ALA A 251 -14.71 11.53 -19.51
C ALA A 251 -15.44 11.09 -18.22
N ILE A 252 -16.76 11.27 -18.18
CA ILE A 252 -17.57 10.83 -17.04
C ILE A 252 -17.55 9.30 -16.83
N VAL A 253 -17.50 8.52 -17.92
CA VAL A 253 -17.41 7.06 -17.85
C VAL A 253 -16.03 6.64 -17.37
N PHE A 254 -14.98 7.29 -17.86
CA PHE A 254 -13.62 7.07 -17.39
C PHE A 254 -13.48 7.40 -15.91
N ILE A 255 -13.99 8.54 -15.44
CA ILE A 255 -13.98 8.94 -14.03
C ILE A 255 -14.73 7.91 -13.18
N LYS A 256 -15.92 7.45 -13.61
CA LYS A 256 -16.67 6.40 -12.94
C LYS A 256 -15.86 5.09 -12.80
N ARG A 257 -15.12 4.69 -13.85
CA ARG A 257 -14.21 3.54 -13.76
C ARG A 257 -13.09 3.79 -12.76
N PHE A 258 -12.49 4.98 -12.79
CA PHE A 258 -11.38 5.34 -11.92
C PHE A 258 -11.77 5.36 -10.43
N ILE A 259 -12.87 6.04 -10.07
CA ILE A 259 -13.28 6.21 -8.66
C ILE A 259 -13.70 4.91 -7.98
N ARG A 260 -14.13 3.88 -8.74
CA ARG A 260 -14.45 2.55 -8.18
C ARG A 260 -13.28 1.94 -7.41
N HIS A 261 -12.07 2.31 -7.76
CA HIS A 261 -10.86 1.74 -7.18
C HIS A 261 -10.42 2.46 -5.90
N ILE A 262 -11.03 3.60 -5.58
CA ILE A 262 -10.78 4.31 -4.32
C ILE A 262 -11.35 3.48 -3.17
N PRO A 263 -10.52 3.04 -2.21
CA PRO A 263 -11.00 2.24 -1.09
C PRO A 263 -11.82 3.10 -0.12
N GLU A 264 -12.62 2.43 0.69
CA GLU A 264 -13.29 3.04 1.81
C GLU A 264 -12.29 3.60 2.83
N LYS A 265 -12.76 4.58 3.60
CA LYS A 265 -11.96 5.20 4.66
C LYS A 265 -11.44 4.12 5.63
N HIS A 266 -10.16 4.19 5.96
CA HIS A 266 -9.46 3.23 6.82
C HIS A 266 -9.29 1.80 6.26
N PHE A 267 -9.73 1.50 5.04
CA PHE A 267 -9.47 0.19 4.45
C PHE A 267 -7.97 0.01 4.14
N LYS A 268 -7.37 -1.00 4.76
CA LYS A 268 -5.95 -1.33 4.56
C LYS A 268 -5.77 -2.18 3.31
N MET A 269 -5.28 -1.55 2.23
CA MET A 269 -4.96 -2.22 0.96
C MET A 269 -3.69 -3.10 1.06
N ILE A 270 -2.83 -2.86 2.05
CA ILE A 270 -1.60 -3.61 2.29
C ILE A 270 -1.72 -4.28 3.64
N ARG A 271 -1.48 -5.60 3.68
CA ARG A 271 -1.50 -6.39 4.92
C ARG A 271 -0.28 -7.27 4.99
N SER A 272 0.37 -7.27 6.14
CA SER A 272 1.52 -8.14 6.43
C SER A 272 1.10 -9.26 7.36
N GLY A 273 1.66 -10.44 7.15
CA GLY A 273 1.39 -11.61 7.97
C GLY A 273 2.65 -12.44 8.24
N GLY A 274 2.50 -13.40 9.12
CA GLY A 274 3.62 -14.20 9.60
C GLY A 274 4.69 -13.34 10.26
N ILE A 275 5.96 -13.54 9.94
CA ILE A 275 7.10 -12.79 10.52
C ILE A 275 7.06 -11.28 10.20
N TYR A 276 6.27 -10.85 9.18
CA TYR A 276 6.10 -9.43 8.85
C TYR A 276 4.89 -8.79 9.52
N ALA A 277 4.11 -9.55 10.31
CA ALA A 277 3.00 -9.01 11.09
C ALA A 277 3.53 -8.10 12.21
N ARG A 278 2.92 -6.92 12.38
CA ARG A 278 3.20 -6.05 13.52
C ARG A 278 2.52 -6.62 14.78
N HIS A 279 3.13 -6.46 15.95
CA HIS A 279 2.58 -6.79 17.28
C HIS A 279 2.53 -8.28 17.65
N ARG A 280 3.59 -9.04 17.37
CA ARG A 280 3.78 -10.38 17.94
C ARG A 280 5.18 -10.47 18.56
N GLU A 281 5.39 -11.42 19.47
CA GLU A 281 6.71 -11.81 20.03
C GLU A 281 7.76 -12.08 18.94
N ILE A 282 7.28 -12.43 17.74
CA ILE A 282 8.08 -12.61 16.51
C ILE A 282 8.78 -11.32 16.07
N ASP A 283 8.33 -10.13 16.45
CA ASP A 283 9.03 -8.88 16.15
C ASP A 283 10.46 -8.88 16.70
N ASN A 284 10.69 -9.54 17.85
CA ASN A 284 12.02 -9.70 18.42
C ASN A 284 12.93 -10.57 17.54
N HIS A 285 12.39 -11.60 16.90
CA HIS A 285 13.12 -12.45 15.97
C HIS A 285 13.42 -11.71 14.65
N LEU A 286 12.47 -10.95 14.13
CA LEU A 286 12.67 -10.11 12.96
C LEU A 286 13.73 -9.04 13.22
N HIS A 287 13.70 -8.40 14.39
CA HIS A 287 14.72 -7.44 14.82
C HIS A 287 16.12 -8.05 14.89
N ARG A 288 16.25 -9.30 15.33
CA ARG A 288 17.54 -10.01 15.34
C ARG A 288 18.02 -10.40 13.95
N ALA A 289 17.09 -10.67 13.01
CA ALA A 289 17.39 -11.08 11.65
C ALA A 289 17.76 -9.91 10.72
N ILE A 290 17.39 -8.66 11.09
CA ILE A 290 17.74 -7.46 10.34
C ILE A 290 19.06 -6.91 10.87
N ALA A 291 20.02 -6.59 9.98
CA ALA A 291 21.30 -6.01 10.37
C ALA A 291 21.11 -4.71 11.18
N LYS A 292 21.94 -4.51 12.21
CA LYS A 292 21.83 -3.36 13.15
C LYS A 292 21.83 -2.00 12.43
N GLU A 293 22.61 -1.87 11.35
CA GLU A 293 22.68 -0.67 10.52
C GLU A 293 21.32 -0.33 9.90
N LYS A 294 20.55 -1.35 9.46
CA LYS A 294 19.20 -1.17 8.92
C LYS A 294 18.21 -0.67 9.98
N HIS A 295 18.38 -1.03 11.25
CA HIS A 295 17.53 -0.52 12.33
C HIS A 295 17.65 0.98 12.53
N HIS A 296 18.86 1.51 12.47
CA HIS A 296 19.08 2.95 12.58
C HIS A 296 18.42 3.70 11.42
N ILE A 297 18.65 3.22 10.20
CA ILE A 297 18.04 3.79 8.99
C ILE A 297 16.50 3.70 9.07
N PHE A 298 15.95 2.58 9.52
CA PHE A 298 14.51 2.40 9.67
C PHE A 298 13.90 3.36 10.70
N ARG A 299 14.59 3.60 11.83
CA ARG A 299 14.15 4.60 12.82
C ARG A 299 14.20 6.01 12.27
N SER A 300 15.28 6.37 11.59
CA SER A 300 15.44 7.69 10.99
C SER A 300 14.44 7.94 9.85
N PHE A 301 14.03 6.89 9.12
CA PHE A 301 13.03 6.96 8.06
C PHE A 301 11.62 7.34 8.56
N ASN A 302 11.33 7.21 9.86
CA ASN A 302 10.09 7.71 10.43
C ASN A 302 10.04 9.24 10.54
N GLN A 303 11.17 9.94 10.36
CA GLN A 303 11.24 11.39 10.30
C GLN A 303 10.94 11.86 8.86
N TRP A 304 10.05 12.82 8.70
CA TRP A 304 9.61 13.35 7.41
C TRP A 304 10.78 13.75 6.48
N ARG A 305 11.76 14.51 7.01
CA ARG A 305 12.91 14.96 6.23
C ARG A 305 13.75 13.80 5.71
N THR A 306 14.06 12.85 6.58
CA THR A 306 14.84 11.66 6.22
C THR A 306 14.09 10.76 5.24
N ALA A 307 12.76 10.64 5.39
CA ALA A 307 11.93 9.90 4.46
C ALA A 307 11.99 10.50 3.03
N ILE A 308 11.91 11.81 2.91
CA ILE A 308 12.04 12.51 1.62
C ILE A 308 13.44 12.32 1.05
N LEU A 309 14.47 12.59 1.85
CA LEU A 309 15.88 12.45 1.41
C LEU A 309 16.18 11.02 0.94
N SER A 310 15.75 10.01 1.70
CA SER A 310 16.00 8.59 1.35
C SER A 310 15.19 8.13 0.14
N SER A 311 14.00 8.69 -0.08
CA SER A 311 13.11 8.25 -1.17
C SER A 311 13.38 8.98 -2.48
N PHE A 312 13.81 10.24 -2.43
CA PHE A 312 13.90 11.11 -3.60
C PHE A 312 15.30 11.70 -3.82
N GLY A 313 16.25 11.49 -2.93
CA GLY A 313 17.62 11.96 -3.06
C GLY A 313 17.82 13.46 -2.86
N TYR A 314 16.82 14.20 -2.35
CA TYR A 314 16.96 15.62 -2.05
C TYR A 314 16.49 15.96 -0.64
N ASP A 315 17.08 17.02 -0.06
CA ASP A 315 16.67 17.54 1.24
C ASP A 315 15.55 18.57 1.07
N PRO A 316 14.34 18.32 1.60
CA PRO A 316 13.21 19.24 1.45
C PRO A 316 13.42 20.61 2.13
N LEU A 317 14.31 20.70 3.11
CA LEU A 317 14.66 21.92 3.82
C LEU A 317 15.94 22.60 3.30
N GLN A 318 16.52 22.15 2.21
CA GLN A 318 17.66 22.81 1.60
C GLN A 318 17.19 23.98 0.73
N CYS A 319 17.82 25.14 0.91
CA CYS A 319 17.58 26.31 0.06
C CYS A 319 18.01 26.00 -1.37
N PRO A 320 17.16 26.23 -2.39
CA PRO A 320 17.52 25.97 -3.77
C PRO A 320 18.66 26.87 -4.29
N ASP A 321 18.80 28.08 -3.74
CA ASP A 321 19.76 29.09 -4.23
C ASP A 321 21.14 28.91 -3.57
N CYS A 322 21.20 28.91 -2.23
CA CYS A 322 22.46 28.89 -1.49
C CYS A 322 22.76 27.60 -0.74
N ARG A 323 21.86 26.60 -0.81
CA ARG A 323 21.96 25.27 -0.17
C ARG A 323 22.01 25.27 1.36
N HIS A 324 21.90 26.42 2.03
CA HIS A 324 21.73 26.46 3.49
C HIS A 324 20.39 25.87 3.92
N LYS A 325 20.28 25.50 5.18
CA LYS A 325 19.02 24.96 5.74
C LYS A 325 17.98 26.08 5.85
N MET A 326 16.78 25.82 5.35
CA MET A 326 15.63 26.72 5.49
C MET A 326 14.92 26.47 6.82
N GLU A 327 14.37 27.53 7.40
CA GLU A 327 13.62 27.53 8.65
C GLU A 327 12.14 27.73 8.38
N PHE A 328 11.31 27.09 9.22
CA PHE A 328 9.86 27.26 9.18
C PHE A 328 9.51 28.66 9.73
N LEU A 329 8.69 29.38 8.99
CA LEU A 329 8.24 30.71 9.38
C LEU A 329 6.79 30.71 9.83
N GLU A 330 5.89 30.26 8.94
CA GLU A 330 4.46 30.43 9.11
C GLU A 330 3.65 29.30 8.49
N LEU A 331 2.44 29.09 9.02
CA LEU A 331 1.45 28.16 8.50
C LEU A 331 0.21 28.93 8.03
N TYR A 332 -0.29 28.58 6.84
CA TYR A 332 -1.50 29.15 6.27
C TYR A 332 -2.54 28.08 6.05
N TYR A 333 -3.80 28.40 6.34
CA TYR A 333 -4.95 27.55 6.04
C TYR A 333 -6.14 28.42 5.63
N ASN A 334 -6.76 28.14 4.49
CA ASN A 334 -7.86 28.92 3.93
C ASN A 334 -7.54 30.44 3.89
N HIS A 335 -6.40 30.80 3.31
CA HIS A 335 -5.90 32.18 3.19
C HIS A 335 -5.59 32.92 4.51
N GLN A 336 -5.71 32.25 5.65
CA GLN A 336 -5.43 32.83 6.95
C GLN A 336 -4.15 32.25 7.55
N ARG A 337 -3.35 33.12 8.18
CA ARG A 337 -2.24 32.66 9.01
C ARG A 337 -2.80 31.92 10.22
N VAL A 338 -2.26 30.74 10.50
CA VAL A 338 -2.68 29.92 11.63
C VAL A 338 -1.69 30.07 12.77
N SER A 339 -2.18 30.46 13.96
CA SER A 339 -1.40 30.44 15.18
C SER A 339 -1.06 28.97 15.55
N LEU A 340 0.22 28.72 15.82
CA LEU A 340 0.67 27.41 16.29
C LEU A 340 0.09 27.08 17.68
N GLU A 341 -0.15 28.09 18.51
CA GLU A 341 -0.78 27.97 19.82
C GLU A 341 -2.22 27.52 19.70
N GLU A 342 -3.02 28.14 18.83
CA GLU A 342 -4.39 27.70 18.56
C GLU A 342 -4.47 26.27 18.03
N LEU A 343 -3.52 25.87 17.17
CA LEU A 343 -3.43 24.50 16.70
C LEU A 343 -3.12 23.52 17.83
N TYR A 344 -2.19 23.89 18.69
CA TYR A 344 -1.82 23.11 19.87
C TYR A 344 -3.02 22.94 20.80
N GLU A 345 -3.71 24.01 21.12
CA GLU A 345 -4.91 23.98 21.97
C GLU A 345 -6.04 23.14 21.37
N LYS A 346 -6.29 23.26 20.06
CA LYS A 346 -7.27 22.40 19.34
C LYS A 346 -6.91 20.93 19.39
N VAL A 347 -5.64 20.58 19.32
CA VAL A 347 -5.18 19.18 19.45
C VAL A 347 -5.33 18.70 20.88
N MET A 348 -4.94 19.53 21.86
CA MET A 348 -5.02 19.19 23.28
C MET A 348 -6.46 19.07 23.79
N SER A 349 -7.38 19.92 23.33
CA SER A 349 -8.81 19.82 23.67
C SER A 349 -9.44 18.52 23.14
N LYS A 350 -9.08 18.11 21.90
CA LYS A 350 -9.52 16.81 21.34
C LYS A 350 -8.94 15.61 22.08
N SER A 351 -7.75 15.71 22.62
CA SER A 351 -7.11 14.65 23.39
C SER A 351 -7.68 14.50 24.79
N ARG A 352 -8.07 15.62 25.44
CA ARG A 352 -8.76 15.60 26.75
C ARG A 352 -10.18 15.00 26.70
N GLY A 353 -10.87 15.13 25.55
CA GLY A 353 -12.18 14.51 25.31
C GLY A 353 -12.14 13.01 25.01
N LYS A 354 -10.99 12.45 24.70
CA LYS A 354 -10.78 11.01 24.44
C LYS A 354 -9.68 10.48 25.34
N ARG A 355 -10.03 10.16 26.61
CA ARG A 355 -9.17 9.31 27.47
C ARG A 355 -9.13 7.89 26.89
N SER A 356 -8.34 7.67 25.84
CA SER A 356 -7.90 6.33 25.41
C SER A 356 -6.41 6.41 25.10
N SER A 357 -5.68 5.37 25.49
CA SER A 357 -4.22 5.22 25.34
C SER A 357 -3.65 5.44 23.94
N ALA A 358 -4.50 5.54 22.91
CA ALA A 358 -4.13 5.90 21.55
C ALA A 358 -3.79 7.40 21.36
N GLY A 359 -4.31 8.29 22.23
CA GLY A 359 -4.05 9.74 22.15
C GLY A 359 -2.62 10.14 22.52
N ILE A 360 -2.01 9.39 23.44
CA ILE A 360 -0.65 9.68 23.93
C ILE A 360 0.41 9.38 22.86
N LEU A 361 0.17 8.36 22.01
CA LEU A 361 1.06 8.02 20.90
C LEU A 361 1.05 9.06 19.77
N MET A 362 -0.07 9.77 19.56
CA MET A 362 -0.17 10.82 18.55
C MET A 362 0.53 12.11 18.99
N ILE A 363 0.51 12.42 20.27
CA ILE A 363 1.18 13.62 20.84
C ILE A 363 2.70 13.43 20.82
N SER A 364 3.20 12.21 21.06
CA SER A 364 4.64 11.92 20.98
C SER A 364 5.18 12.02 19.56
N SER A 365 4.36 11.73 18.55
CA SER A 365 4.77 11.89 17.14
C SER A 365 4.80 13.36 16.71
N LEU A 366 3.85 14.17 17.17
CA LEU A 366 3.83 15.63 16.89
C LEU A 366 4.97 16.38 17.60
N ARG A 367 5.31 16.02 18.84
CA ARG A 367 6.50 16.57 19.54
C ARG A 367 7.82 16.23 18.85
N LYS A 368 7.89 15.12 18.13
CA LYS A 368 9.09 14.73 17.36
C LYS A 368 9.21 15.42 16.01
N GLU A 369 8.14 16.04 15.53
CA GLU A 369 8.09 16.70 14.21
C GLU A 369 8.22 18.22 14.28
N ILE A 370 8.11 18.81 15.48
CA ILE A 370 8.34 20.24 15.72
C ILE A 370 9.62 20.34 16.53
N PRO A 371 10.76 20.78 15.96
CA PRO A 371 11.94 21.09 16.74
C PRO A 371 11.64 22.36 17.57
N ILE A 372 11.34 22.21 18.86
CA ILE A 372 11.38 23.30 19.81
C ILE A 372 12.85 23.53 20.10
N TYR A 373 13.42 24.59 19.55
CA TYR A 373 14.71 25.10 19.99
C TYR A 373 14.45 25.86 21.30
N GLU A 374 14.90 25.29 22.41
CA GLU A 374 15.20 26.06 23.60
C GLU A 374 16.45 26.89 23.31
N THR A 375 16.37 28.19 23.65
CA THR A 375 17.40 29.24 23.55
C THR A 375 18.66 28.86 24.32
#